data_4b84d88ea424b1fc286bdf31a4f80b24
#
_entry.id   4b84d88ea424b1fc286bdf31a4f80b24
#
_cell.length_a   1.000
_cell.length_b   1.000
_cell.length_c   1.000
_cell.angle_alpha   90.00
_cell.angle_beta   90.00
_cell.angle_gamma   90.00
#
_symmetry.space_group_name_H-M   'P 1'
#
loop_
_entity.id
_entity.type
_entity.pdbx_description
1 polymer ?
#
loop_
_entity_poly.entity_id
_entity_poly.type
_entity_poly.pdbx_seq_one_letter_code
_entity_poly.pdbx_strand_id
1 'polypeptide(L)'
;MRINPNPTNDILAAIWNTQSQEQTALQQLSTGKRVNVPSDDPAAAAIEVENQATESRIDQYLQSAGSLQSMFQSADSTLNSVTTALNQAVSLGVEAGDGTLSTSNLQQIEQQVQGILQQVVQLANTSFQGTYLFAGTATTQQPFTQTASGVTYNGNDGINTVTIADGRSLQSNLPGDQIFQQPGSDVLGSLQQLASALQSGDGVSINAATNAVSGALSYLNTQRVFYGNALNQLTDDQTALSQQQTNLKAQDNTLVGADMAQAATNLSQAATANQAALAAAAQVLPMTLLDYLK
;
A
#
# COMPACT_ATOMS: atom_id res chain seq x y z
N MET A 1 -3.55 58.17 -46.19
CA MET A 1 -4.21 56.90 -45.84
C MET A 1 -3.56 55.79 -46.68
N ARG A 2 -2.87 54.83 -46.09
CA ARG A 2 -2.44 53.60 -46.81
C ARG A 2 -3.65 52.69 -46.87
N ILE A 3 -4.21 52.56 -48.06
CA ILE A 3 -5.25 51.57 -48.37
C ILE A 3 -4.53 50.21 -48.37
N ASN A 4 -4.89 49.31 -47.49
CA ASN A 4 -4.35 47.96 -47.47
C ASN A 4 -4.78 47.25 -48.77
N PRO A 5 -3.83 46.77 -49.63
CA PRO A 5 -4.19 46.24 -50.95
C PRO A 5 -4.82 44.84 -50.88
N ASN A 6 -4.99 44.25 -49.70
CA ASN A 6 -5.47 42.87 -49.57
C ASN A 6 -6.41 42.67 -48.36
N PRO A 7 -7.63 43.27 -48.34
CA PRO A 7 -8.54 43.16 -47.23
C PRO A 7 -9.06 41.71 -47.00
N THR A 8 -8.99 40.87 -48.02
CA THR A 8 -9.37 39.45 -47.96
C THR A 8 -8.47 38.63 -47.05
N ASN A 9 -7.15 38.89 -47.07
CA ASN A 9 -6.21 38.19 -46.20
C ASN A 9 -6.37 38.56 -44.74
N ASP A 10 -6.69 39.83 -44.47
CA ASP A 10 -6.91 40.32 -43.07
C ASP A 10 -8.19 39.71 -42.48
N ILE A 11 -9.25 39.58 -43.31
CA ILE A 11 -10.50 38.94 -42.89
C ILE A 11 -10.29 37.43 -42.63
N LEU A 12 -9.57 36.73 -43.52
CA LEU A 12 -9.21 35.33 -43.29
C LEU A 12 -8.39 35.16 -42.04
N ALA A 13 -7.39 35.99 -41.79
CA ALA A 13 -6.58 35.96 -40.58
C ALA A 13 -7.44 36.23 -39.33
N ALA A 14 -8.40 37.13 -39.39
CA ALA A 14 -9.35 37.39 -38.28
C ALA A 14 -10.24 36.17 -37.99
N ILE A 15 -10.79 35.51 -39.03
CA ILE A 15 -11.59 34.28 -38.87
C ILE A 15 -10.74 33.17 -38.23
N TRP A 16 -9.53 32.94 -38.70
CA TRP A 16 -8.65 31.90 -38.14
C TRP A 16 -8.29 32.18 -36.69
N ASN A 17 -8.02 33.43 -36.32
CA ASN A 17 -7.75 33.83 -34.93
C ASN A 17 -8.96 33.59 -34.04
N THR A 18 -10.18 33.97 -34.47
CA THR A 18 -11.39 33.77 -33.67
C THR A 18 -11.72 32.30 -33.49
N GLN A 19 -11.55 31.47 -34.54
CA GLN A 19 -11.71 30.01 -34.47
C GLN A 19 -10.67 29.37 -33.53
N SER A 20 -9.43 29.79 -33.61
CA SER A 20 -8.38 29.31 -32.68
C SER A 20 -8.69 29.65 -31.22
N GLN A 21 -9.16 30.89 -30.94
CA GLN A 21 -9.57 31.29 -29.60
C GLN A 21 -10.78 30.50 -29.10
N GLU A 22 -11.76 30.23 -29.96
CA GLU A 22 -12.91 29.42 -29.64
C GLU A 22 -12.52 27.99 -29.30
N GLN A 23 -11.65 27.37 -30.10
CA GLN A 23 -11.12 26.01 -29.85
C GLN A 23 -10.34 25.94 -28.53
N THR A 24 -9.47 26.92 -28.26
CA THR A 24 -8.71 26.98 -27.00
C THR A 24 -9.63 27.11 -25.79
N ALA A 25 -10.67 27.99 -25.88
CA ALA A 25 -11.63 28.15 -24.78
C ALA A 25 -12.47 26.89 -24.56
N LEU A 26 -12.90 26.22 -25.64
CA LEU A 26 -13.59 24.93 -25.58
C LEU A 26 -12.72 23.85 -24.93
N GLN A 27 -11.44 23.78 -25.30
CA GLN A 27 -10.50 22.83 -24.74
C GLN A 27 -10.28 23.08 -23.25
N GLN A 28 -10.10 24.35 -22.83
CA GLN A 28 -9.98 24.71 -21.42
C GLN A 28 -11.23 24.35 -20.62
N LEU A 29 -12.43 24.57 -21.17
CA LEU A 29 -13.69 24.18 -20.52
C LEU A 29 -13.86 22.65 -20.43
N SER A 30 -13.42 21.92 -21.45
CA SER A 30 -13.54 20.47 -21.49
C SER A 30 -12.56 19.76 -20.56
N THR A 31 -11.31 20.26 -20.49
CA THR A 31 -10.24 19.63 -19.69
C THR A 31 -10.12 20.20 -18.28
N GLY A 32 -10.64 21.40 -18.02
CA GLY A 32 -10.41 22.15 -16.80
C GLY A 32 -8.98 22.70 -16.70
N LYS A 33 -8.17 22.58 -17.76
CA LYS A 33 -6.76 23.00 -17.77
C LYS A 33 -6.54 24.21 -18.69
N ARG A 34 -5.77 25.18 -18.22
CA ARG A 34 -5.26 26.31 -19.01
C ARG A 34 -4.14 25.86 -19.94
N VAL A 35 -3.27 24.96 -19.48
CA VAL A 35 -2.16 24.39 -20.22
C VAL A 35 -2.55 22.98 -20.68
N ASN A 36 -2.81 22.82 -21.98
CA ASN A 36 -3.21 21.54 -22.57
C ASN A 36 -2.11 20.93 -23.45
N VAL A 37 -1.25 21.78 -23.99
CA VAL A 37 -0.08 21.38 -24.78
C VAL A 37 1.15 22.13 -24.30
N PRO A 38 2.36 21.54 -24.41
CA PRO A 38 3.60 22.17 -23.93
C PRO A 38 3.89 23.57 -24.53
N SER A 39 3.30 23.87 -25.71
CA SER A 39 3.42 25.19 -26.35
C SER A 39 2.61 26.30 -25.67
N ASP A 40 1.61 25.95 -24.85
CA ASP A 40 0.79 26.96 -24.15
C ASP A 40 1.58 27.64 -23.04
N ASP A 41 2.33 26.83 -22.26
CA ASP A 41 3.22 27.31 -21.20
C ASP A 41 4.30 26.24 -20.94
N PRO A 42 5.47 26.34 -21.62
CA PRO A 42 6.51 25.32 -21.49
C PRO A 42 7.05 25.15 -20.08
N ALA A 43 7.05 26.22 -19.29
CA ALA A 43 7.54 26.17 -17.92
C ALA A 43 6.55 25.43 -16.99
N ALA A 44 5.27 25.76 -17.08
CA ALA A 44 4.23 25.06 -16.33
C ALA A 44 4.11 23.60 -16.74
N ALA A 45 4.18 23.29 -18.04
CA ALA A 45 4.13 21.95 -18.56
C ALA A 45 5.30 21.07 -18.08
N ALA A 46 6.52 21.63 -17.97
CA ALA A 46 7.67 20.89 -17.44
C ALA A 46 7.47 20.52 -15.97
N ILE A 47 6.98 21.45 -15.15
CA ILE A 47 6.70 21.21 -13.72
C ILE A 47 5.55 20.18 -13.58
N GLU A 48 4.49 20.28 -14.40
CA GLU A 48 3.38 19.31 -14.38
C GLU A 48 3.87 17.88 -14.64
N VAL A 49 4.76 17.70 -15.63
CA VAL A 49 5.34 16.38 -15.93
C VAL A 49 6.15 15.84 -14.74
N GLU A 50 6.94 16.70 -14.06
CA GLU A 50 7.69 16.32 -12.87
C GLU A 50 6.76 15.95 -11.71
N ASN A 51 5.70 16.73 -11.50
CA ASN A 51 4.69 16.47 -10.48
C ASN A 51 3.94 15.14 -10.76
N GLN A 52 3.53 14.89 -12.01
CA GLN A 52 2.89 13.63 -12.40
C GLN A 52 3.80 12.41 -12.18
N ALA A 53 5.11 12.55 -12.48
CA ALA A 53 6.08 11.49 -12.20
C ALA A 53 6.21 11.24 -10.68
N THR A 54 6.17 12.29 -9.88
CA THR A 54 6.21 12.21 -8.42
C THR A 54 4.92 11.61 -7.85
N GLU A 55 3.75 12.02 -8.35
CA GLU A 55 2.45 11.42 -7.98
C GLU A 55 2.43 9.92 -8.29
N SER A 56 2.90 9.51 -9.47
CA SER A 56 2.97 8.09 -9.85
C SER A 56 3.86 7.28 -8.90
N ARG A 57 4.98 7.85 -8.41
CA ARG A 57 5.82 7.21 -7.40
C ARG A 57 5.13 7.12 -6.05
N ILE A 58 4.43 8.17 -5.64
CA ILE A 58 3.65 8.18 -4.40
C ILE A 58 2.57 7.09 -4.44
N ASP A 59 1.86 6.95 -5.56
CA ASP A 59 0.86 5.91 -5.75
C ASP A 59 1.45 4.51 -5.60
N GLN A 60 2.64 4.26 -6.16
CA GLN A 60 3.35 2.99 -5.98
C GLN A 60 3.74 2.75 -4.52
N TYR A 61 4.21 3.78 -3.81
CA TYR A 61 4.52 3.67 -2.39
C TYR A 61 3.29 3.40 -1.53
N LEU A 62 2.17 4.06 -1.82
CA LEU A 62 0.89 3.83 -1.13
C LEU A 62 0.38 2.41 -1.36
N GLN A 63 0.48 1.87 -2.58
CA GLN A 63 0.13 0.47 -2.88
C GLN A 63 1.04 -0.51 -2.14
N SER A 64 2.35 -0.28 -2.14
CA SER A 64 3.32 -1.12 -1.44
C SER A 64 3.08 -1.10 0.06
N ALA A 65 2.86 0.08 0.64
CA ALA A 65 2.55 0.26 2.06
C ALA A 65 1.21 -0.42 2.44
N GLY A 66 0.18 -0.32 1.60
CA GLY A 66 -1.12 -0.98 1.82
C GLY A 66 -1.03 -2.51 1.78
N SER A 67 -0.24 -3.06 0.85
CA SER A 67 0.02 -4.50 0.78
C SER A 67 0.79 -4.98 2.01
N LEU A 68 1.83 -4.26 2.41
CA LEU A 68 2.64 -4.57 3.59
C LEU A 68 1.82 -4.47 4.88
N GLN A 69 0.95 -3.46 4.99
CA GLN A 69 0.03 -3.30 6.11
C GLN A 69 -0.89 -4.51 6.26
N SER A 70 -1.48 -4.98 5.16
CA SER A 70 -2.36 -6.16 5.16
C SER A 70 -1.60 -7.43 5.57
N MET A 71 -0.35 -7.57 5.10
CA MET A 71 0.53 -8.68 5.48
C MET A 71 0.86 -8.65 6.98
N PHE A 72 1.22 -7.49 7.53
CA PHE A 72 1.53 -7.34 8.95
C PHE A 72 0.31 -7.57 9.85
N GLN A 73 -0.88 -7.10 9.43
CA GLN A 73 -2.13 -7.41 10.14
C GLN A 73 -2.40 -8.92 10.18
N SER A 74 -2.16 -9.63 9.07
CA SER A 74 -2.28 -11.08 9.01
C SER A 74 -1.27 -11.77 9.93
N ALA A 75 -0.01 -11.32 9.94
CA ALA A 75 1.03 -11.84 10.82
C ALA A 75 0.70 -11.60 12.30
N ASP A 76 0.32 -10.38 12.69
CA ASP A 76 -0.06 -10.06 14.08
C ASP A 76 -1.29 -10.85 14.53
N SER A 77 -2.31 -10.98 13.68
CA SER A 77 -3.49 -11.80 13.97
C SER A 77 -3.13 -13.27 14.19
N THR A 78 -2.20 -13.80 13.36
CA THR A 78 -1.69 -15.18 13.52
C THR A 78 -0.95 -15.33 14.85
N LEU A 79 -0.05 -14.42 15.18
CA LEU A 79 0.69 -14.44 16.45
C LEU A 79 -0.23 -14.25 17.67
N ASN A 80 -1.32 -13.48 17.53
CA ASN A 80 -2.35 -13.36 18.56
C ASN A 80 -3.07 -14.69 18.78
N SER A 81 -3.35 -15.45 17.72
CA SER A 81 -3.93 -16.78 17.82
C SER A 81 -2.97 -17.77 18.50
N VAL A 82 -1.65 -17.67 18.19
CA VAL A 82 -0.62 -18.45 18.90
C VAL A 82 -0.57 -18.08 20.39
N THR A 83 -0.62 -16.79 20.71
CA THR A 83 -0.69 -16.30 22.10
C THR A 83 -1.85 -16.92 22.85
N THR A 84 -3.04 -17.00 22.24
CA THR A 84 -4.24 -17.61 22.81
C THR A 84 -4.04 -19.12 23.05
N ALA A 85 -3.45 -19.83 22.09
CA ALA A 85 -3.15 -21.25 22.20
C ALA A 85 -2.11 -21.53 23.32
N LEU A 86 -1.08 -20.70 23.45
CA LEU A 86 -0.10 -20.83 24.53
C LEU A 86 -0.70 -20.54 25.92
N ASN A 87 -1.58 -19.56 26.04
CA ASN A 87 -2.30 -19.30 27.30
C ASN A 87 -3.12 -20.52 27.73
N GLN A 88 -3.77 -21.20 26.78
CA GLN A 88 -4.48 -22.43 27.05
C GLN A 88 -3.53 -23.56 27.50
N ALA A 89 -2.36 -23.69 26.85
CA ALA A 89 -1.35 -24.67 27.25
C ALA A 89 -0.80 -24.41 28.67
N VAL A 90 -0.55 -23.14 29.01
CA VAL A 90 -0.14 -22.73 30.37
C VAL A 90 -1.20 -23.09 31.40
N SER A 91 -2.48 -22.83 31.11
CA SER A 91 -3.60 -23.19 31.99
C SER A 91 -3.69 -24.70 32.24
N LEU A 92 -3.56 -25.51 31.18
CA LEU A 92 -3.53 -26.97 31.26
C LEU A 92 -2.29 -27.48 32.03
N GLY A 93 -1.14 -26.84 31.82
CA GLY A 93 0.10 -27.18 32.58
C GLY A 93 0.01 -26.86 34.05
N VAL A 94 -0.61 -25.74 34.43
CA VAL A 94 -0.86 -25.37 35.85
C VAL A 94 -1.83 -26.38 36.49
N GLU A 95 -2.92 -26.73 35.82
CA GLU A 95 -3.88 -27.74 36.26
C GLU A 95 -3.20 -29.09 36.51
N ALA A 96 -2.33 -29.50 35.59
CA ALA A 96 -1.60 -30.78 35.70
C ALA A 96 -0.48 -30.75 36.76
N GLY A 97 0.09 -29.57 37.04
CA GLY A 97 1.22 -29.39 37.95
C GLY A 97 0.89 -29.57 39.42
N ASP A 98 -0.39 -29.56 39.84
CA ASP A 98 -0.83 -29.69 41.21
C ASP A 98 -0.62 -31.09 41.79
N GLY A 99 -0.25 -32.08 40.98
CA GLY A 99 0.07 -33.44 41.41
C GLY A 99 -1.12 -34.25 41.98
N THR A 100 -2.34 -33.74 41.85
CA THR A 100 -3.57 -34.36 42.33
C THR A 100 -4.31 -35.20 41.30
N LEU A 101 -3.92 -35.04 40.01
CA LEU A 101 -4.60 -35.69 38.87
C LEU A 101 -4.20 -37.15 38.70
N SER A 102 -5.16 -37.99 38.28
CA SER A 102 -4.90 -39.36 37.89
C SER A 102 -4.09 -39.44 36.60
N THR A 103 -3.37 -40.56 36.39
CA THR A 103 -2.65 -40.79 35.11
C THR A 103 -3.53 -40.64 33.90
N SER A 104 -4.81 -41.08 33.99
CA SER A 104 -5.77 -40.93 32.90
C SER A 104 -6.10 -39.47 32.57
N ASN A 105 -6.22 -38.62 33.60
CA ASN A 105 -6.48 -37.20 33.41
C ASN A 105 -5.23 -36.49 32.79
N LEU A 106 -4.03 -36.86 33.23
CA LEU A 106 -2.77 -36.34 32.66
C LEU A 106 -2.65 -36.71 31.18
N GLN A 107 -3.01 -37.93 30.79
CA GLN A 107 -3.06 -38.36 29.39
C GLN A 107 -4.05 -37.54 28.55
N GLN A 108 -5.21 -37.18 29.10
CA GLN A 108 -6.19 -36.34 28.41
C GLN A 108 -5.66 -34.92 28.20
N ILE A 109 -4.99 -34.35 29.22
CA ILE A 109 -4.35 -33.03 29.11
C ILE A 109 -3.20 -33.09 28.10
N GLU A 110 -2.39 -34.16 28.12
CA GLU A 110 -1.31 -34.35 27.15
C GLU A 110 -1.83 -34.34 25.71
N GLN A 111 -2.94 -35.05 25.41
CA GLN A 111 -3.55 -35.00 24.08
C GLN A 111 -4.05 -33.61 23.70
N GLN A 112 -4.56 -32.83 24.65
CA GLN A 112 -4.97 -31.46 24.41
C GLN A 112 -3.74 -30.56 24.07
N VAL A 113 -2.64 -30.71 24.83
CA VAL A 113 -1.38 -29.96 24.57
C VAL A 113 -0.78 -30.36 23.21
N GLN A 114 -0.86 -31.65 22.82
CA GLN A 114 -0.45 -32.06 21.47
C GLN A 114 -1.33 -31.43 20.39
N GLY A 115 -2.64 -31.33 20.61
CA GLY A 115 -3.55 -30.60 19.72
C GLY A 115 -3.17 -29.12 19.58
N ILE A 116 -2.81 -28.48 20.70
CA ILE A 116 -2.30 -27.09 20.70
C ILE A 116 -1.00 -26.97 19.93
N LEU A 117 -0.06 -27.89 20.10
CA LEU A 117 1.19 -27.92 19.34
C LEU A 117 0.92 -27.99 17.84
N GLN A 118 0.03 -28.90 17.39
CA GLN A 118 -0.36 -29.02 15.98
C GLN A 118 -0.99 -27.72 15.46
N GLN A 119 -1.87 -27.09 16.25
CA GLN A 119 -2.49 -25.82 15.90
C GLN A 119 -1.42 -24.71 15.76
N VAL A 120 -0.47 -24.61 16.68
CA VAL A 120 0.61 -23.62 16.61
C VAL A 120 1.50 -23.84 15.38
N VAL A 121 1.81 -25.10 15.04
CA VAL A 121 2.55 -25.43 13.80
C VAL A 121 1.77 -25.00 12.55
N GLN A 122 0.45 -25.19 12.51
CA GLN A 122 -0.40 -24.73 11.40
C GLN A 122 -0.39 -23.19 11.31
N LEU A 123 -0.50 -22.49 12.43
CA LEU A 123 -0.41 -21.04 12.50
C LEU A 123 0.97 -20.54 12.06
N ALA A 124 2.05 -21.19 12.47
CA ALA A 124 3.42 -20.88 12.04
C ALA A 124 3.63 -21.10 10.52
N ASN A 125 2.77 -21.88 9.88
CA ASN A 125 2.73 -22.12 8.43
C ASN A 125 1.69 -21.24 7.70
N THR A 126 1.23 -20.17 8.32
CA THR A 126 0.27 -19.26 7.66
C THR A 126 0.91 -18.60 6.45
N SER A 127 0.15 -18.52 5.36
CA SER A 127 0.54 -17.85 4.13
C SER A 127 -0.37 -16.64 3.86
N PHE A 128 0.20 -15.62 3.23
CA PHE A 128 -0.50 -14.45 2.73
C PHE A 128 -0.23 -14.32 1.24
N GLN A 129 -1.28 -14.25 0.42
CA GLN A 129 -1.19 -14.20 -1.05
C GLN A 129 -0.26 -15.27 -1.67
N GLY A 130 -0.26 -16.48 -1.11
CA GLY A 130 0.53 -17.61 -1.60
C GLY A 130 1.99 -17.63 -1.14
N THR A 131 2.40 -16.71 -0.27
CA THR A 131 3.75 -16.67 0.33
C THR A 131 3.66 -16.93 1.83
N TYR A 132 4.55 -17.78 2.38
CA TYR A 132 4.60 -18.03 3.81
C TYR A 132 5.17 -16.84 4.57
N LEU A 133 4.48 -16.44 5.64
CA LEU A 133 4.80 -15.23 6.41
C LEU A 133 6.11 -15.36 7.20
N PHE A 134 6.41 -16.57 7.69
CA PHE A 134 7.50 -16.82 8.64
C PHE A 134 8.64 -17.68 8.04
N ALA A 135 8.73 -17.79 6.71
CA ALA A 135 9.76 -18.57 6.02
C ALA A 135 11.07 -17.81 5.75
N GLY A 136 11.22 -16.58 6.25
CA GLY A 136 12.33 -15.71 5.87
C GLY A 136 12.21 -15.26 4.42
N THR A 137 13.26 -15.45 3.62
CA THR A 137 13.23 -15.19 2.16
C THR A 137 12.83 -16.41 1.33
N ALA A 138 12.70 -17.61 1.95
CA ALA A 138 12.25 -18.85 1.30
C ALA A 138 10.73 -18.98 1.26
N THR A 139 10.03 -17.95 0.83
CA THR A 139 8.57 -17.74 0.99
C THR A 139 7.69 -18.75 0.26
N THR A 140 8.23 -19.57 -0.65
CA THR A 140 7.48 -20.58 -1.40
C THR A 140 7.49 -21.96 -0.74
N GLN A 141 8.29 -22.16 0.32
CA GLN A 141 8.42 -23.44 1.02
C GLN A 141 7.75 -23.33 2.39
N GLN A 142 7.11 -24.42 2.81
CA GLN A 142 6.49 -24.53 4.13
C GLN A 142 7.57 -24.43 5.23
N PRO A 143 7.51 -23.39 6.10
CA PRO A 143 8.60 -23.13 7.04
C PRO A 143 8.72 -24.17 8.17
N PHE A 144 7.62 -24.75 8.65
CA PHE A 144 7.66 -25.67 9.78
C PHE A 144 7.09 -27.04 9.41
N THR A 145 7.87 -28.08 9.66
CA THR A 145 7.44 -29.47 9.44
C THR A 145 7.52 -30.22 10.77
N GLN A 146 6.40 -30.83 11.16
CA GLN A 146 6.36 -31.69 12.35
C GLN A 146 6.85 -33.08 11.99
N THR A 147 7.83 -33.60 12.77
CA THR A 147 8.39 -34.93 12.64
C THR A 147 8.23 -35.68 13.95
N ALA A 148 8.54 -36.98 13.97
CA ALA A 148 8.50 -37.78 15.21
C ALA A 148 9.52 -37.28 16.27
N SER A 149 10.57 -36.58 15.85
CA SER A 149 11.63 -36.04 16.73
C SER A 149 11.39 -34.59 17.14
N GLY A 150 10.37 -33.93 16.62
CA GLY A 150 10.04 -32.52 16.92
C GLY A 150 9.63 -31.74 15.70
N VAL A 151 9.65 -30.40 15.81
CA VAL A 151 9.32 -29.49 14.73
C VAL A 151 10.63 -28.93 14.16
N THR A 152 10.78 -29.07 12.84
CA THR A 152 11.96 -28.57 12.09
C THR A 152 11.59 -27.31 11.33
N TYR A 153 12.45 -26.28 11.40
CA TYR A 153 12.35 -25.10 10.55
C TYR A 153 13.08 -25.33 9.22
N ASN A 154 12.39 -25.15 8.11
CA ASN A 154 12.89 -25.30 6.74
C ASN A 154 13.00 -23.95 6.02
N GLY A 155 12.70 -22.84 6.70
CA GLY A 155 12.91 -21.51 6.19
C GLY A 155 14.36 -21.06 6.31
N ASN A 156 14.57 -19.75 6.24
CA ASN A 156 15.88 -19.14 6.49
C ASN A 156 15.71 -17.85 7.32
N ASP A 157 16.81 -17.31 7.82
CA ASP A 157 16.91 -16.06 8.59
C ASP A 157 17.02 -14.80 7.74
N GLY A 158 16.70 -14.92 6.44
CA GLY A 158 16.75 -13.81 5.49
C GLY A 158 15.68 -12.74 5.77
N ILE A 159 16.09 -11.48 5.67
CA ILE A 159 15.25 -10.31 5.87
C ILE A 159 14.93 -9.70 4.52
N ASN A 160 13.65 -9.46 4.25
CA ASN A 160 13.16 -8.70 3.11
C ASN A 160 12.86 -7.27 3.53
N THR A 161 13.12 -6.32 2.64
CA THR A 161 12.78 -4.91 2.84
C THR A 161 11.92 -4.41 1.68
N VAL A 162 10.96 -3.56 1.99
CA VAL A 162 10.07 -2.90 1.01
C VAL A 162 10.30 -1.41 1.10
N THR A 163 10.53 -0.75 -0.03
CA THR A 163 10.63 0.70 -0.10
C THR A 163 9.22 1.29 -0.01
N ILE A 164 9.01 2.17 0.98
CA ILE A 164 7.71 2.77 1.31
C ILE A 164 7.66 4.28 1.09
N ALA A 165 8.82 4.91 0.89
CA ALA A 165 8.97 6.30 0.49
C ALA A 165 10.38 6.51 -0.08
N ASP A 166 10.66 7.70 -0.65
CA ASP A 166 11.99 8.04 -1.15
C ASP A 166 13.03 7.93 -0.02
N GLY A 167 14.02 7.05 -0.22
CA GLY A 167 15.08 6.77 0.75
C GLY A 167 14.63 6.05 2.03
N ARG A 168 13.39 5.58 2.12
CA ARG A 168 12.85 4.86 3.30
C ARG A 168 12.40 3.46 2.93
N SER A 169 13.00 2.48 3.58
CA SER A 169 12.63 1.07 3.44
C SER A 169 12.26 0.51 4.81
N LEU A 170 11.27 -0.35 4.84
CA LEU A 170 10.82 -1.05 6.02
C LEU A 170 11.09 -2.55 5.88
N GLN A 171 11.55 -3.18 6.95
CA GLN A 171 11.67 -4.63 7.03
C GLN A 171 10.28 -5.25 6.94
N SER A 172 10.09 -6.20 6.02
CA SER A 172 8.78 -6.76 5.71
C SER A 172 8.49 -8.10 6.39
N ASN A 173 9.48 -8.74 7.01
CA ASN A 173 9.30 -10.04 7.66
C ASN A 173 10.15 -10.19 8.91
N LEU A 174 9.71 -11.07 9.82
CA LEU A 174 10.55 -11.69 10.84
C LEU A 174 10.69 -13.17 10.49
N PRO A 175 11.91 -13.72 10.49
CA PRO A 175 12.14 -15.15 10.31
C PRO A 175 11.45 -15.99 11.38
N GLY A 176 10.95 -17.15 10.99
CA GLY A 176 10.16 -18.00 11.89
C GLY A 176 10.98 -18.64 13.00
N ASP A 177 12.25 -18.92 12.79
CA ASP A 177 13.16 -19.41 13.83
C ASP A 177 13.32 -18.41 14.97
N GLN A 178 13.43 -17.12 14.64
CA GLN A 178 13.51 -16.05 15.65
C GLN A 178 12.21 -15.90 16.45
N ILE A 179 11.06 -16.24 15.88
CA ILE A 179 9.76 -16.11 16.56
C ILE A 179 9.44 -17.37 17.34
N PHE A 180 9.60 -18.57 16.74
CA PHE A 180 9.06 -19.80 17.24
C PHE A 180 10.11 -20.78 17.82
N GLN A 181 11.40 -20.63 17.47
CA GLN A 181 12.47 -21.53 17.90
C GLN A 181 13.70 -20.79 18.46
N GLN A 182 13.48 -19.60 19.03
CA GLN A 182 14.56 -18.83 19.67
C GLN A 182 15.17 -19.61 20.84
N PRO A 183 16.48 -19.81 20.90
CA PRO A 183 17.13 -20.43 22.04
C PRO A 183 16.78 -19.76 23.38
N GLY A 184 16.28 -20.55 24.33
CA GLY A 184 15.84 -20.07 25.64
C GLY A 184 14.39 -19.56 25.69
N SER A 185 13.71 -19.46 24.52
CA SER A 185 12.31 -19.03 24.41
C SER A 185 11.60 -19.75 23.27
N ASP A 186 11.94 -21.02 23.05
CA ASP A 186 11.41 -21.87 22.00
C ASP A 186 9.95 -22.24 22.25
N VAL A 187 9.05 -21.67 21.46
CA VAL A 187 7.60 -21.87 21.56
C VAL A 187 7.23 -23.33 21.26
N LEU A 188 7.74 -23.86 20.17
CA LEU A 188 7.40 -25.22 19.72
C LEU A 188 8.06 -26.30 20.59
N GLY A 189 9.31 -26.08 20.96
CA GLY A 189 10.03 -26.97 21.87
C GLY A 189 9.45 -26.99 23.29
N SER A 190 9.02 -25.83 23.83
CA SER A 190 8.40 -25.77 25.15
C SER A 190 7.04 -26.51 25.21
N LEU A 191 6.22 -26.42 24.17
CA LEU A 191 4.98 -27.21 24.08
C LEU A 191 5.26 -28.71 24.00
N GLN A 192 6.30 -29.11 23.26
CA GLN A 192 6.72 -30.50 23.19
C GLN A 192 7.28 -31.02 24.53
N GLN A 193 8.04 -30.18 25.22
CA GLN A 193 8.52 -30.50 26.58
C GLN A 193 7.35 -30.68 27.54
N LEU A 194 6.34 -29.81 27.47
CA LEU A 194 5.15 -29.92 28.32
C LEU A 194 4.37 -31.22 28.04
N ALA A 195 4.18 -31.56 26.75
CA ALA A 195 3.54 -32.84 26.40
C ALA A 195 4.34 -34.06 26.93
N SER A 196 5.66 -34.03 26.83
CA SER A 196 6.53 -35.12 27.36
C SER A 196 6.52 -35.17 28.88
N ALA A 197 6.49 -34.04 29.57
CA ALA A 197 6.37 -33.97 31.03
C ALA A 197 5.02 -34.53 31.52
N LEU A 198 3.93 -34.20 30.83
CA LEU A 198 2.59 -34.73 31.12
C LEU A 198 2.54 -36.27 30.95
N GLN A 199 3.23 -36.79 29.95
CA GLN A 199 3.33 -38.24 29.73
C GLN A 199 4.10 -38.95 30.86
N SER A 200 5.16 -38.29 31.37
CA SER A 200 5.93 -38.84 32.53
C SER A 200 5.17 -38.80 33.87
N GLY A 201 4.23 -37.88 33.99
CA GLY A 201 3.44 -37.64 35.22
C GLY A 201 4.23 -37.02 36.38
N ASP A 202 5.46 -36.52 36.12
CA ASP A 202 6.27 -35.86 37.12
C ASP A 202 5.90 -34.38 37.26
N GLY A 203 5.31 -34.03 38.41
CA GLY A 203 4.84 -32.66 38.66
C GLY A 203 5.96 -31.60 38.63
N VAL A 204 7.19 -31.95 38.97
CA VAL A 204 8.32 -31.02 38.88
C VAL A 204 8.64 -30.71 37.43
N SER A 205 8.69 -31.74 36.59
CA SER A 205 8.93 -31.59 35.15
C SER A 205 7.76 -30.84 34.45
N ILE A 206 6.51 -31.11 34.86
CA ILE A 206 5.33 -30.39 34.35
C ILE A 206 5.39 -28.91 34.67
N ASN A 207 5.70 -28.56 35.94
CA ASN A 207 5.85 -27.16 36.35
C ASN A 207 7.02 -26.47 35.63
N ALA A 208 8.15 -27.15 35.44
CA ALA A 208 9.28 -26.60 34.69
C ALA A 208 8.93 -26.33 33.22
N ALA A 209 8.25 -27.28 32.55
CA ALA A 209 7.82 -27.14 31.19
C ALA A 209 6.73 -26.05 31.03
N THR A 210 5.80 -25.93 32.01
CA THR A 210 4.79 -24.86 32.03
C THR A 210 5.43 -23.48 32.11
N ASN A 211 6.47 -23.35 32.96
CA ASN A 211 7.26 -22.10 33.05
C ASN A 211 8.00 -21.80 31.74
N ALA A 212 8.50 -22.82 31.05
CA ALA A 212 9.12 -22.63 29.73
C ALA A 212 8.10 -22.13 28.69
N VAL A 213 6.88 -22.67 28.64
CA VAL A 213 5.80 -22.18 27.78
C VAL A 213 5.43 -20.72 28.15
N SER A 214 5.36 -20.38 29.44
CA SER A 214 5.09 -19.00 29.88
C SER A 214 6.21 -18.03 29.47
N GLY A 215 7.48 -18.46 29.54
CA GLY A 215 8.63 -17.70 29.04
C GLY A 215 8.56 -17.47 27.54
N ALA A 216 8.25 -18.52 26.77
CA ALA A 216 8.07 -18.45 25.33
C ALA A 216 6.89 -17.53 24.93
N LEU A 217 5.78 -17.57 25.66
CA LEU A 217 4.64 -16.66 25.51
C LEU A 217 5.05 -15.19 25.72
N SER A 218 5.82 -14.91 26.76
CA SER A 218 6.31 -13.55 27.06
C SER A 218 7.22 -13.04 25.94
N TYR A 219 8.10 -13.90 25.43
CA TYR A 219 8.96 -13.59 24.30
C TYR A 219 8.15 -13.33 23.01
N LEU A 220 7.18 -14.19 22.69
CA LEU A 220 6.30 -14.04 21.52
C LEU A 220 5.58 -12.68 21.53
N ASN A 221 5.09 -12.25 22.70
CA ASN A 221 4.49 -10.94 22.84
C ASN A 221 5.48 -9.79 22.54
N THR A 222 6.75 -9.97 22.87
CA THR A 222 7.80 -9.00 22.49
C THR A 222 8.01 -8.97 20.99
N GLN A 223 7.98 -10.12 20.29
CA GLN A 223 8.08 -10.16 18.82
C GLN A 223 6.87 -9.51 18.14
N ARG A 224 5.68 -9.58 18.73
CA ARG A 224 4.49 -8.88 18.22
C ARG A 224 4.62 -7.36 18.23
N VAL A 225 5.43 -6.79 19.13
CA VAL A 225 5.71 -5.34 19.16
C VAL A 225 6.35 -4.87 17.86
N PHE A 226 7.14 -5.70 17.18
CA PHE A 226 7.69 -5.38 15.88
C PHE A 226 6.58 -5.06 14.87
N TYR A 227 5.57 -5.93 14.75
CA TYR A 227 4.45 -5.73 13.83
C TYR A 227 3.60 -4.52 14.22
N GLY A 228 3.36 -4.31 15.53
CA GLY A 228 2.64 -3.14 16.02
C GLY A 228 3.35 -1.82 15.67
N ASN A 229 4.65 -1.74 15.89
CA ASN A 229 5.45 -0.56 15.55
C ASN A 229 5.49 -0.34 14.03
N ALA A 230 5.66 -1.41 13.25
CA ALA A 230 5.68 -1.34 11.80
C ALA A 230 4.32 -0.88 11.22
N LEU A 231 3.20 -1.33 11.78
CA LEU A 231 1.85 -0.89 11.42
C LEU A 231 1.64 0.61 11.72
N ASN A 232 2.10 1.09 12.87
CA ASN A 232 2.03 2.52 13.21
C ASN A 232 2.88 3.34 12.21
N GLN A 233 4.11 2.92 11.94
CA GLN A 233 4.99 3.58 10.98
C GLN A 233 4.38 3.63 9.58
N LEU A 234 3.78 2.52 9.11
CA LEU A 234 3.09 2.49 7.80
C LEU A 234 1.91 3.47 7.75
N THR A 235 1.15 3.59 8.84
CA THR A 235 0.03 4.53 8.93
C THR A 235 0.52 5.97 8.84
N ASP A 236 1.60 6.29 9.54
CA ASP A 236 2.21 7.62 9.51
C ASP A 236 2.75 7.95 8.11
N ASP A 237 3.44 6.99 7.48
CA ASP A 237 3.99 7.15 6.13
C ASP A 237 2.88 7.30 5.08
N GLN A 238 1.80 6.51 5.15
CA GLN A 238 0.65 6.66 4.25
C GLN A 238 -0.03 8.03 4.41
N THR A 239 -0.13 8.52 5.64
CA THR A 239 -0.68 9.85 5.92
C THR A 239 0.20 10.94 5.32
N ALA A 240 1.52 10.86 5.48
CA ALA A 240 2.48 11.82 4.92
C ALA A 240 2.47 11.80 3.39
N LEU A 241 2.45 10.61 2.76
CA LEU A 241 2.38 10.47 1.30
C LEU A 241 1.05 11.02 0.74
N SER A 242 -0.07 10.77 1.40
CA SER A 242 -1.39 11.29 1.00
C SER A 242 -1.44 12.82 1.10
N GLN A 243 -0.82 13.39 2.13
CA GLN A 243 -0.70 14.84 2.26
C GLN A 243 0.19 15.43 1.16
N GLN A 244 1.31 14.78 0.84
CA GLN A 244 2.20 15.18 -0.26
C GLN A 244 1.47 15.14 -1.60
N GLN A 245 0.68 14.08 -1.87
CA GLN A 245 -0.14 13.98 -3.08
C GLN A 245 -1.18 15.11 -3.17
N THR A 246 -1.82 15.45 -2.05
CA THR A 246 -2.77 16.56 -1.98
C THR A 246 -2.11 17.89 -2.29
N ASN A 247 -0.90 18.11 -1.77
CA ASN A 247 -0.13 19.33 -2.04
C ASN A 247 0.29 19.43 -3.51
N LEU A 248 0.73 18.32 -4.12
CA LEU A 248 1.09 18.28 -5.55
C LEU A 248 -0.14 18.59 -6.43
N LYS A 249 -1.28 17.99 -6.15
CA LYS A 249 -2.54 18.27 -6.87
C LYS A 249 -2.98 19.73 -6.74
N ALA A 250 -2.81 20.32 -5.57
CA ALA A 250 -3.09 21.74 -5.36
C ALA A 250 -2.13 22.64 -6.15
N GLN A 251 -0.84 22.29 -6.20
CA GLN A 251 0.17 22.94 -6.99
C GLN A 251 -0.14 22.85 -8.49
N ASP A 252 -0.47 21.66 -8.99
CA ASP A 252 -0.84 21.44 -10.39
C ASP A 252 -2.08 22.25 -10.77
N ASN A 253 -3.10 22.26 -9.92
CA ASN A 253 -4.29 23.06 -10.17
C ASN A 253 -3.99 24.55 -10.24
N THR A 254 -3.02 25.06 -9.45
CA THR A 254 -2.57 26.44 -9.51
C THR A 254 -1.76 26.75 -10.76
N LEU A 255 -0.93 25.79 -11.21
CA LEU A 255 -0.04 25.96 -12.37
C LEU A 255 -0.77 25.83 -13.70
N VAL A 256 -1.58 24.78 -13.83
CA VAL A 256 -2.18 24.39 -15.12
C VAL A 256 -3.71 24.43 -15.13
N GLY A 257 -4.35 24.70 -14.00
CA GLY A 257 -5.81 24.80 -13.89
C GLY A 257 -6.35 26.01 -14.65
N ALA A 258 -7.53 25.85 -15.28
CA ALA A 258 -8.25 26.93 -15.94
C ALA A 258 -9.25 27.61 -14.98
N ASP A 259 -9.34 28.93 -15.05
CA ASP A 259 -10.50 29.63 -14.51
C ASP A 259 -11.70 29.38 -15.45
N MET A 260 -12.62 28.53 -14.98
CA MET A 260 -13.78 28.10 -15.78
C MET A 260 -14.71 29.27 -16.11
N ALA A 261 -14.82 30.29 -15.24
CA ALA A 261 -15.66 31.46 -15.48
C ALA A 261 -15.04 32.33 -16.59
N GLN A 262 -13.73 32.52 -16.55
CA GLN A 262 -13.02 33.25 -17.58
C GLN A 262 -13.04 32.49 -18.92
N ALA A 263 -12.83 31.15 -18.89
CA ALA A 263 -12.89 30.33 -20.10
C ALA A 263 -14.28 30.34 -20.77
N ALA A 264 -15.36 30.30 -19.98
CA ALA A 264 -16.72 30.42 -20.49
C ALA A 264 -16.99 31.82 -21.12
N THR A 265 -16.47 32.86 -20.49
CA THR A 265 -16.56 34.24 -21.00
C THR A 265 -15.78 34.37 -22.32
N ASN A 266 -14.57 33.84 -22.37
CA ASN A 266 -13.73 33.84 -23.57
C ASN A 266 -14.39 33.05 -24.72
N LEU A 267 -15.02 31.92 -24.43
CA LEU A 267 -15.76 31.14 -25.42
C LEU A 267 -16.92 31.96 -26.00
N SER A 268 -17.73 32.59 -25.18
CA SER A 268 -18.86 33.42 -25.63
C SER A 268 -18.40 34.61 -26.48
N GLN A 269 -17.30 35.24 -26.08
CA GLN A 269 -16.70 36.34 -26.88
C GLN A 269 -16.13 35.84 -28.21
N ALA A 270 -15.39 34.74 -28.21
CA ALA A 270 -14.82 34.17 -29.41
C ALA A 270 -15.89 33.71 -30.39
N ALA A 271 -16.96 33.05 -29.92
CA ALA A 271 -18.09 32.66 -30.75
C ALA A 271 -18.81 33.86 -31.38
N THR A 272 -19.05 34.93 -30.60
CA THR A 272 -19.65 36.17 -31.12
C THR A 272 -18.72 36.86 -32.14
N ALA A 273 -17.42 36.92 -31.86
CA ALA A 273 -16.44 37.50 -32.77
C ALA A 273 -16.30 36.69 -34.06
N ASN A 274 -16.35 35.35 -33.98
CA ASN A 274 -16.34 34.48 -35.18
C ASN A 274 -17.57 34.72 -36.07
N GLN A 275 -18.78 34.81 -35.47
CA GLN A 275 -20.00 35.14 -36.19
C GLN A 275 -19.89 36.53 -36.87
N ALA A 276 -19.37 37.52 -36.16
CA ALA A 276 -19.19 38.86 -36.70
C ALA A 276 -18.15 38.87 -37.86
N ALA A 277 -17.03 38.15 -37.72
CA ALA A 277 -16.03 38.01 -38.78
C ALA A 277 -16.56 37.33 -40.04
N LEU A 278 -17.37 36.27 -39.87
CA LEU A 278 -18.05 35.60 -41.00
C LEU A 278 -19.06 36.51 -41.67
N ALA A 279 -19.85 37.32 -40.95
CA ALA A 279 -20.79 38.28 -41.50
C ALA A 279 -20.06 39.41 -42.27
N ALA A 280 -18.93 39.89 -41.76
CA ALA A 280 -18.08 40.88 -42.44
C ALA A 280 -17.47 40.29 -43.74
N ALA A 281 -17.00 39.05 -43.70
CA ALA A 281 -16.49 38.33 -44.86
C ALA A 281 -17.54 38.20 -45.98
N ALA A 282 -18.78 37.87 -45.61
CA ALA A 282 -19.90 37.76 -46.55
C ALA A 282 -20.25 39.07 -47.23
N GLN A 283 -19.95 40.23 -46.62
CA GLN A 283 -20.19 41.55 -47.24
C GLN A 283 -19.02 42.02 -48.13
N VAL A 284 -17.79 41.71 -47.74
CA VAL A 284 -16.58 42.21 -48.42
C VAL A 284 -16.20 41.34 -49.65
N LEU A 285 -16.33 40.02 -49.55
CA LEU A 285 -15.97 39.09 -50.62
C LEU A 285 -16.73 39.31 -51.96
N PRO A 286 -18.07 39.61 -51.96
CA PRO A 286 -18.79 39.90 -53.21
C PRO A 286 -18.37 41.21 -53.85
N MET A 287 -17.96 42.23 -53.04
CA MET A 287 -17.56 43.55 -53.58
C MET A 287 -16.24 43.48 -54.32
N THR A 288 -15.30 42.66 -53.92
CA THR A 288 -14.00 42.50 -54.60
C THR A 288 -14.14 41.72 -55.92
N LEU A 289 -15.08 40.82 -56.05
CA LEU A 289 -15.39 40.12 -57.32
C LEU A 289 -16.06 41.03 -58.37
N LEU A 290 -16.90 41.94 -57.88
CA LEU A 290 -17.57 42.92 -58.77
C LEU A 290 -16.63 44.01 -59.27
N ASP A 291 -15.60 44.38 -58.49
CA ASP A 291 -14.57 45.38 -58.89
C ASP A 291 -13.56 44.79 -59.92
N TYR A 292 -13.38 43.47 -59.92
CA TYR A 292 -12.49 42.79 -60.93
C TYR A 292 -13.15 42.53 -62.26
N LEU A 293 -14.49 42.58 -62.28
CA LEU A 293 -15.26 42.35 -63.51
C LEU A 293 -15.71 43.65 -64.22
N LYS A 294 -15.28 44.82 -63.73
CA LYS A 294 -15.40 46.12 -64.38
C LYS A 294 -14.07 46.54 -65.03
#